data_79b2589e62f7682ca83b90c376ca734a
#
_entry.id   79b2589e62f7682ca83b90c376ca734a
#
_cell.length_a   1.000
_cell.length_b   1.000
_cell.length_c   1.000
_cell.angle_alpha   90.00
_cell.angle_beta   90.00
_cell.angle_gamma   90.00
#
_symmetry.space_group_name_H-M   'P 1'
#
loop_
_entity.id
_entity.type
_entity.pdbx_description
1 polymer ?
#
loop_
_entity_poly.entity_id
_entity_poly.type
_entity_poly.pdbx_seq_one_letter_code
_entity_poly.pdbx_strand_id
1 'polypeptide(L)'
;EDEKRKERAETINEANSMAYSVEQGLEEYGDKIPDDKRQGLEDALEALNDQLETASADEDITALEDALEDLNEAWSAAGQEIREAQQQQAQQGAGPGGAGAGAGAGPAGGASPGGDGSSDDEDVHDADYEVVDEGDED
;
A
#
# COMPACT_ATOMS: atom_id res chain seq x y z
N GLU A 1 14.49 -6.57 27.67
CA GLU A 1 13.71 -5.32 27.70
C GLU A 1 13.86 -4.51 26.40
N ASP A 2 15.04 -4.43 25.82
CA ASP A 2 15.28 -3.69 24.57
C ASP A 2 14.60 -4.32 23.36
N GLU A 3 14.53 -5.65 23.28
CA GLU A 3 13.82 -6.37 22.23
C GLU A 3 12.32 -6.04 22.23
N LYS A 4 11.69 -6.05 23.39
CA LYS A 4 10.27 -5.69 23.54
C LYS A 4 9.98 -4.24 23.16
N ARG A 5 10.90 -3.34 23.48
CA ARG A 5 10.77 -1.93 23.08
C ARG A 5 10.89 -1.76 21.59
N LYS A 6 11.81 -2.49 20.98
CA LYS A 6 11.99 -2.47 19.52
C LYS A 6 10.78 -3.05 18.83
N GLU A 7 10.33 -4.23 19.22
CA GLU A 7 9.14 -4.88 18.70
C GLU A 7 7.91 -3.98 18.78
N ARG A 8 7.69 -3.37 19.96
CA ARG A 8 6.60 -2.40 20.13
C ARG A 8 6.72 -1.21 19.19
N ALA A 9 7.90 -0.63 19.05
CA ALA A 9 8.11 0.50 18.13
C ALA A 9 7.87 0.10 16.68
N GLU A 10 8.28 -1.07 16.28
CA GLU A 10 8.05 -1.62 14.94
C GLU A 10 6.55 -1.82 14.69
N THR A 11 5.84 -2.43 15.64
CA THR A 11 4.39 -2.66 15.54
C THR A 11 3.61 -1.33 15.49
N ILE A 12 3.99 -0.34 16.31
CA ILE A 12 3.37 0.99 16.28
C ILE A 12 3.59 1.67 14.90
N ASN A 13 4.79 1.59 14.37
CA ASN A 13 5.11 2.15 13.04
C ASN A 13 4.32 1.44 11.94
N GLU A 14 4.22 0.14 11.99
CA GLU A 14 3.44 -0.65 11.04
C GLU A 14 1.96 -0.29 11.11
N ALA A 15 1.41 -0.20 12.33
CA ALA A 15 0.02 0.18 12.56
C ALA A 15 -0.31 1.59 12.03
N ASN A 16 0.56 2.57 12.29
CA ASN A 16 0.40 3.92 11.74
C ASN A 16 0.44 3.93 10.21
N SER A 17 1.36 3.19 9.62
CA SER A 17 1.48 3.08 8.15
C SER A 17 0.26 2.44 7.53
N MET A 18 -0.27 1.39 8.17
CA MET A 18 -1.48 0.70 7.72
C MET A 18 -2.71 1.61 7.84
N ALA A 19 -2.89 2.28 8.98
CA ALA A 19 -3.98 3.23 9.20
C ALA A 19 -4.00 4.30 8.12
N TYR A 20 -2.86 4.91 7.85
CA TYR A 20 -2.72 5.93 6.81
C TYR A 20 -3.06 5.39 5.41
N SER A 21 -2.57 4.20 5.07
CA SER A 21 -2.86 3.56 3.78
C SER A 21 -4.35 3.27 3.59
N VAL A 22 -5.01 2.82 4.66
CA VAL A 22 -6.45 2.53 4.65
C VAL A 22 -7.27 3.81 4.53
N GLU A 23 -6.92 4.87 5.26
CA GLU A 23 -7.57 6.17 5.15
C GLU A 23 -7.49 6.72 3.72
N GLN A 24 -6.32 6.70 3.12
CA GLN A 24 -6.16 7.11 1.72
C GLN A 24 -6.96 6.24 0.75
N GLY A 25 -6.93 4.94 0.96
CA GLY A 25 -7.71 4.01 0.15
C GLY A 25 -9.22 4.22 0.28
N LEU A 26 -9.70 4.56 1.46
CA LEU A 26 -11.11 4.92 1.68
C LEU A 26 -11.51 6.20 0.95
N GLU A 27 -10.64 7.21 0.94
CA GLU A 27 -10.88 8.44 0.19
C GLU A 27 -10.89 8.20 -1.33
N GLU A 28 -9.99 7.38 -1.82
CA GLU A 28 -9.84 7.13 -3.25
C GLU A 28 -10.86 6.12 -3.79
N TYR A 29 -11.11 5.05 -3.06
CA TYR A 29 -11.91 3.91 -3.51
C TYR A 29 -13.20 3.69 -2.70
N GLY A 30 -13.54 4.56 -1.77
CA GLY A 30 -14.70 4.42 -0.90
C GLY A 30 -16.00 4.21 -1.66
N ASP A 31 -16.18 4.85 -2.81
CA ASP A 31 -17.33 4.71 -3.69
C ASP A 31 -17.45 3.31 -4.33
N LYS A 32 -16.34 2.60 -4.43
CA LYS A 32 -16.26 1.26 -5.02
C LYS A 32 -16.40 0.15 -4.00
N ILE A 33 -16.33 0.50 -2.72
CA ILE A 33 -16.46 -0.42 -1.60
C ILE A 33 -17.92 -0.43 -1.16
N PRO A 34 -18.56 -1.61 -1.02
CA PRO A 34 -19.92 -1.71 -0.46
C PRO A 34 -20.00 -1.09 0.94
N ASP A 35 -21.12 -0.47 1.27
CA ASP A 35 -21.30 0.26 2.53
C ASP A 35 -21.02 -0.58 3.77
N ASP A 36 -21.41 -1.83 3.77
CA ASP A 36 -21.16 -2.78 4.87
C ASP A 36 -19.67 -3.07 5.06
N LYS A 37 -18.92 -3.22 3.96
CA LYS A 37 -17.48 -3.41 3.99
C LYS A 37 -16.73 -2.14 4.37
N ARG A 38 -17.20 -1.01 3.87
CA ARG A 38 -16.64 0.30 4.23
C ARG A 38 -16.80 0.58 5.71
N GLN A 39 -17.99 0.34 6.26
CA GLN A 39 -18.24 0.51 7.69
C GLN A 39 -17.36 -0.42 8.54
N GLY A 40 -17.23 -1.69 8.17
CA GLY A 40 -16.35 -2.63 8.85
C GLY A 40 -14.89 -2.18 8.83
N LEU A 41 -14.46 -1.58 7.73
CA LEU A 41 -13.11 -1.03 7.59
C LEU A 41 -12.89 0.23 8.45
N GLU A 42 -13.87 1.12 8.49
CA GLU A 42 -13.86 2.31 9.35
C GLU A 42 -13.84 1.93 10.84
N ASP A 43 -14.65 0.96 11.23
CA ASP A 43 -14.69 0.43 12.60
C ASP A 43 -13.34 -0.19 13.02
N ALA A 44 -12.73 -0.98 12.13
CA ALA A 44 -11.42 -1.58 12.35
C ALA A 44 -10.31 -0.52 12.42
N LEU A 45 -10.40 0.52 11.61
CA LEU A 45 -9.46 1.65 11.64
C LEU A 45 -9.56 2.44 12.94
N GLU A 46 -10.80 2.71 13.41
CA GLU A 46 -11.03 3.38 14.69
C GLU A 46 -10.47 2.55 15.86
N ALA A 47 -10.72 1.24 15.86
CA ALA A 47 -10.18 0.33 16.87
C ALA A 47 -8.63 0.33 16.88
N LEU A 48 -8.00 0.34 15.70
CA LEU A 48 -6.55 0.42 15.61
C LEU A 48 -6.01 1.74 16.15
N ASN A 49 -6.64 2.86 15.83
CA ASN A 49 -6.25 4.18 16.33
C ASN A 49 -6.37 4.27 17.85
N ASP A 50 -7.44 3.72 18.44
CA ASP A 50 -7.62 3.64 19.89
C ASP A 50 -6.48 2.83 20.54
N GLN A 51 -6.08 1.71 19.96
CA GLN A 51 -4.97 0.91 20.44
C GLN A 51 -3.62 1.63 20.28
N LEU A 52 -3.44 2.41 19.24
CA LEU A 52 -2.23 3.22 19.03
C LEU A 52 -2.06 4.29 20.11
N GLU A 53 -3.15 4.92 20.55
CA GLU A 53 -3.11 5.91 21.63
C GLU A 53 -2.65 5.29 22.96
N THR A 54 -3.08 4.07 23.24
CA THR A 54 -2.73 3.36 24.48
C THR A 54 -1.40 2.63 24.38
N ALA A 55 -0.99 2.18 23.20
CA ALA A 55 0.23 1.38 22.99
C ALA A 55 1.52 2.09 23.40
N SER A 56 1.53 3.42 23.38
CA SER A 56 2.68 4.21 23.85
C SER A 56 2.91 4.10 25.36
N ALA A 57 1.85 3.82 26.11
CA ALA A 57 1.87 3.72 27.56
C ALA A 57 1.90 2.27 28.07
N ASP A 58 1.36 1.33 27.31
CA ASP A 58 1.26 -0.07 27.65
C ASP A 58 2.48 -0.88 27.22
N GLU A 59 2.90 -1.80 28.06
CA GLU A 59 3.93 -2.78 27.73
C GLU A 59 3.38 -3.94 26.88
N ASP A 60 2.07 -4.12 26.86
CA ASP A 60 1.39 -5.19 26.14
C ASP A 60 0.83 -4.66 24.84
N ILE A 61 1.36 -5.15 23.72
CA ILE A 61 0.96 -4.76 22.35
C ILE A 61 0.02 -5.77 21.70
N THR A 62 -0.42 -6.79 22.43
CA THR A 62 -1.27 -7.85 21.87
C THR A 62 -2.56 -7.29 21.27
N ALA A 63 -3.21 -6.36 21.96
CA ALA A 63 -4.42 -5.71 21.46
C ALA A 63 -4.15 -4.85 20.21
N LEU A 64 -2.98 -4.24 20.10
CA LEU A 64 -2.56 -3.50 18.92
C LEU A 64 -2.30 -4.45 17.74
N GLU A 65 -1.64 -5.57 17.99
CA GLU A 65 -1.40 -6.60 16.97
C GLU A 65 -2.72 -7.19 16.45
N ASP A 66 -3.65 -7.51 17.34
CA ASP A 66 -4.98 -8.00 16.98
C ASP A 66 -5.74 -6.97 16.14
N ALA A 67 -5.75 -5.71 16.53
CA ALA A 67 -6.40 -4.63 15.79
C ALA A 67 -5.75 -4.40 14.42
N LEU A 68 -4.44 -4.55 14.32
CA LEU A 68 -3.70 -4.46 13.06
C LEU A 68 -4.07 -5.62 12.11
N GLU A 69 -4.18 -6.83 12.64
CA GLU A 69 -4.60 -8.01 11.87
C GLU A 69 -6.04 -7.85 11.38
N ASP A 70 -6.96 -7.42 12.24
CA ASP A 70 -8.36 -7.17 11.87
C ASP A 70 -8.47 -6.12 10.76
N LEU A 71 -7.73 -5.03 10.86
CA LEU A 71 -7.71 -4.00 9.82
C LEU A 71 -7.14 -4.52 8.50
N ASN A 72 -6.07 -5.30 8.56
CA ASN A 72 -5.47 -5.92 7.38
C ASN A 72 -6.43 -6.88 6.68
N GLU A 73 -7.16 -7.69 7.44
CA GLU A 73 -8.19 -8.59 6.91
C GLU A 73 -9.33 -7.80 6.25
N ALA A 74 -9.85 -6.78 6.93
CA ALA A 74 -10.89 -5.91 6.40
C ALA A 74 -10.43 -5.19 5.12
N TRP A 75 -9.20 -4.70 5.10
CA TRP A 75 -8.61 -4.06 3.92
C TRP A 75 -8.43 -5.02 2.74
N SER A 76 -8.01 -6.23 3.00
CA SER A 76 -7.89 -7.28 1.97
C SER A 76 -9.24 -7.62 1.35
N ALA A 77 -10.29 -7.72 2.17
CA ALA A 77 -11.66 -7.93 1.70
C ALA A 77 -12.16 -6.75 0.85
N ALA A 78 -11.92 -5.52 1.29
CA ALA A 78 -12.26 -4.32 0.53
C ALA A 78 -11.50 -4.26 -0.81
N GLY A 79 -10.23 -4.67 -0.83
CA GLY A 79 -9.42 -4.73 -2.04
C GLY A 79 -9.98 -5.69 -3.11
N GLN A 80 -10.61 -6.78 -2.70
CA GLN A 80 -11.31 -7.68 -3.62
C GLN A 80 -12.52 -7.00 -4.26
N GLU A 81 -13.32 -6.32 -3.46
CA GLU A 81 -14.49 -5.57 -3.95
C GLU A 81 -14.10 -4.46 -4.93
N ILE A 82 -13.03 -3.74 -4.64
CA ILE A 82 -12.48 -2.72 -5.54
C ILE A 82 -12.10 -3.32 -6.89
N ARG A 83 -11.43 -4.47 -6.90
CA ARG A 83 -11.05 -5.16 -8.14
C ARG A 83 -12.26 -5.63 -8.93
N GLU A 84 -13.25 -6.20 -8.26
CA GLU A 84 -14.50 -6.64 -8.90
C GLU A 84 -15.26 -5.45 -9.50
N ALA A 85 -15.35 -4.34 -8.78
CA ALA A 85 -15.99 -3.12 -9.27
C ALA A 85 -15.26 -2.56 -10.50
N GLN A 86 -13.93 -2.57 -10.50
CA GLN A 86 -13.14 -2.15 -11.65
C GLN A 86 -13.33 -3.07 -12.86
N GLN A 87 -13.41 -4.38 -12.66
CA GLN A 87 -13.67 -5.34 -13.74
C GLN A 87 -15.07 -5.17 -14.32
N GLN A 88 -16.08 -4.96 -13.49
CA GLN A 88 -17.44 -4.70 -13.95
C GLN A 88 -17.53 -3.40 -14.74
N GLN A 89 -16.86 -2.36 -14.30
CA GLN A 89 -16.82 -1.09 -14.98
C GLN A 89 -16.10 -1.20 -16.35
N ALA A 90 -15.03 -1.97 -16.42
CA ALA A 90 -14.31 -2.23 -17.66
C ALA A 90 -15.18 -3.02 -18.67
N GLN A 91 -15.99 -3.97 -18.18
CA GLN A 91 -16.91 -4.75 -19.00
C GLN A 91 -18.11 -3.91 -19.49
N GLN A 92 -18.61 -2.97 -18.68
CA GLN A 92 -19.70 -2.08 -19.05
C GLN A 92 -19.24 -0.97 -19.98
N GLY A 93 -17.97 -0.56 -19.89
CA GLY A 93 -17.37 0.41 -20.82
C GLY A 93 -17.04 -0.18 -22.19
N ALA A 94 -17.00 -1.49 -22.33
CA ALA A 94 -16.89 -2.20 -23.59
C ALA A 94 -18.28 -2.46 -24.15
N GLY A 95 -19.11 -1.43 -24.25
CA GLY A 95 -20.40 -1.50 -24.94
C GLY A 95 -20.22 -1.84 -26.39
N PRO A 96 -21.23 -2.49 -27.04
CA PRO A 96 -21.16 -2.95 -28.44
C PRO A 96 -21.21 -1.81 -29.45
N GLY A 97 -20.47 -0.75 -29.22
CA GLY A 97 -20.42 0.45 -30.09
C GLY A 97 -19.05 0.70 -30.71
N GLY A 98 -18.08 -0.18 -30.50
CA GLY A 98 -16.73 -0.03 -30.98
C GLY A 98 -16.33 -0.98 -32.10
N ALA A 99 -17.29 -1.53 -32.84
CA ALA A 99 -17.00 -2.20 -34.12
C ALA A 99 -16.90 -1.17 -35.23
N GLY A 100 -15.97 -0.27 -35.12
CA GLY A 100 -15.54 0.66 -36.15
C GLY A 100 -14.30 0.12 -36.79
N ALA A 101 -14.51 -0.67 -37.83
CA ALA A 101 -13.72 -0.79 -39.02
C ALA A 101 -12.44 0.06 -39.03
N GLY A 102 -11.36 -0.60 -38.81
CA GLY A 102 -10.02 -0.17 -39.14
C GLY A 102 -9.24 -1.32 -39.76
N ALA A 103 -9.78 -1.88 -40.84
CA ALA A 103 -8.98 -2.73 -41.68
C ALA A 103 -7.94 -1.84 -42.35
N GLY A 104 -6.76 -1.85 -41.79
CA GLY A 104 -5.57 -1.28 -42.36
C GLY A 104 -4.53 -2.38 -42.41
N ALA A 105 -4.59 -3.12 -43.51
CA ALA A 105 -3.53 -4.02 -43.90
C ALA A 105 -2.23 -3.24 -44.07
N GLY A 106 -1.21 -3.71 -43.41
CA GLY A 106 0.14 -3.32 -43.71
C GLY A 106 1.12 -4.38 -43.22
N PRO A 107 1.46 -5.35 -44.09
CA PRO A 107 2.59 -6.18 -43.82
C PRO A 107 3.79 -5.55 -44.53
N ALA A 108 4.72 -5.04 -43.83
CA ALA A 108 6.06 -4.94 -44.36
C ALA A 108 7.02 -4.50 -43.29
N GLY A 109 7.88 -5.42 -42.90
CA GLY A 109 9.29 -5.24 -43.15
C GLY A 109 9.97 -4.28 -42.20
N GLY A 110 10.84 -4.84 -41.43
CA GLY A 110 11.83 -4.04 -40.80
C GLY A 110 12.45 -4.76 -39.60
N ALA A 111 13.24 -5.74 -39.92
CA ALA A 111 14.28 -6.20 -39.04
C ALA A 111 15.14 -5.04 -38.63
N SER A 112 15.28 -4.80 -37.36
CA SER A 112 16.42 -4.09 -36.87
C SER A 112 16.90 -4.78 -35.61
N PRO A 113 18.01 -5.47 -35.69
CA PRO A 113 18.73 -5.92 -34.53
C PRO A 113 19.72 -4.81 -34.19
N GLY A 114 19.78 -4.47 -32.95
CA GLY A 114 20.88 -3.70 -32.47
C GLY A 114 20.50 -2.45 -31.72
N GLY A 115 20.78 -2.51 -30.49
CA GLY A 115 20.77 -1.46 -29.53
C GLY A 115 20.58 -2.12 -28.20
N ASP A 116 21.57 -2.75 -27.69
CA ASP A 116 22.60 -2.27 -26.84
C ASP A 116 22.19 -0.95 -26.22
N GLY A 117 21.44 -1.06 -25.21
CA GLY A 117 21.05 0.00 -24.36
C GLY A 117 21.28 -0.47 -22.95
N SER A 118 22.49 -0.46 -22.55
CA SER A 118 22.96 -0.10 -21.24
C SER A 118 21.84 0.29 -20.33
N SER A 119 21.54 -0.60 -19.49
CA SER A 119 21.13 -0.34 -18.15
C SER A 119 22.21 0.50 -17.49
N ASP A 120 22.04 1.76 -17.52
CA ASP A 120 22.66 2.68 -16.61
C ASP A 120 21.76 2.71 -15.38
N ASP A 121 22.19 1.90 -14.38
CA ASP A 121 22.97 2.43 -13.28
C ASP A 121 22.17 3.51 -12.56
N GLU A 122 21.37 3.01 -11.61
CA GLU A 122 21.78 2.91 -10.23
C GLU A 122 22.84 3.94 -9.88
N ASP A 123 22.40 5.15 -9.80
CA ASP A 123 22.99 6.04 -8.83
C ASP A 123 22.46 5.62 -7.45
N VAL A 124 23.02 4.54 -6.98
CA VAL A 124 23.04 4.29 -5.55
C VAL A 124 23.97 5.33 -4.99
N HIS A 125 23.42 6.47 -4.63
CA HIS A 125 24.11 7.38 -3.77
C HIS A 125 24.31 6.65 -2.44
N ASP A 126 25.48 6.06 -2.32
CA ASP A 126 26.05 5.77 -1.04
C ASP A 126 26.10 7.09 -0.31
N ALA A 127 25.12 7.30 0.51
CA ALA A 127 25.17 8.37 1.48
C ALA A 127 26.34 8.01 2.40
N ASP A 128 27.48 8.61 2.16
CA ASP A 128 28.58 8.63 3.09
C ASP A 128 28.06 9.22 4.39
N TYR A 129 27.60 8.34 5.23
CA TYR A 129 27.25 8.66 6.59
C TYR A 129 28.54 8.84 7.34
N GLU A 130 29.04 10.04 7.32
CA GLU A 130 30.18 10.44 8.13
C GLU A 130 29.75 10.45 9.59
N VAL A 131 30.06 9.37 10.27
CA VAL A 131 29.97 9.29 11.72
C VAL A 131 31.00 10.26 12.27
N VAL A 132 30.54 11.44 12.61
CA VAL A 132 31.33 12.36 13.42
C VAL A 132 31.40 11.77 14.82
N ASP A 133 32.46 11.06 15.06
CA ASP A 133 32.91 10.67 16.38
C ASP A 133 33.36 11.95 17.09
N GLU A 134 32.45 12.63 17.75
CA GLU A 134 32.83 13.65 18.71
C GLU A 134 33.31 12.96 19.98
N GLY A 135 34.61 12.62 19.92
CA GLY A 135 35.35 12.21 21.07
C GLY A 135 35.39 13.34 22.07
N ASP A 136 34.78 13.06 23.17
CA ASP A 136 35.26 13.19 24.51
C ASP A 136 36.52 14.05 24.68
N GLU A 137 36.38 15.17 25.35
CA GLU A 137 37.48 15.72 26.12
C GLU A 137 37.04 16.45 27.36
N ASP A 138 37.42 15.86 28.51
CA ASP A 138 37.67 16.42 29.85
C ASP A 138 36.61 17.30 30.50
#